data_aa2dc0c303df3d93d5486279c38df94e
#
_entry.id   aa2dc0c303df3d93d5486279c38df94e
#
_cell.length_a   1.000
_cell.length_b   1.000
_cell.length_c   1.000
_cell.angle_alpha   90.00
_cell.angle_beta   90.00
_cell.angle_gamma   90.00
#
_symmetry.space_group_name_H-M   'P 1'
#
loop_
_entity.id
_entity.type
_entity.pdbx_description
1 polymer ?
#
loop_
_entity_poly.entity_id
_entity_poly.type
_entity_poly.pdbx_seq_one_letter_code
_entity_poly.pdbx_strand_id
1 'polypeptide(L)'
;MLDADIAGCFDNIAHKPLLDKLGKFPAIKLVEEWLKAGYIHQGVFHDTEAGTPQGGIISPLLANIILHGMEEALGIKYKWNKSSRKKSGGWWNNITNRSLIRYADDFVVLTESKEDAEVAKTIISEWLSKVGLELSEEKTKISHLTEGFDFLGWNFRKYKSSTRKSGMITLIKPSGKNKKTSKMALKNSSRVSKALRHQEWSETSTLK
;
A
#
# COMPACT_ATOMS: atom_id res chain seq x y z
N MET A 1 11.86 -11.80 -2.43
CA MET A 1 10.86 -10.74 -2.55
C MET A 1 11.38 -9.45 -1.97
N LEU A 2 10.94 -8.33 -2.51
CA LEU A 2 11.19 -6.98 -2.02
C LEU A 2 9.89 -6.46 -1.37
N ASP A 3 9.95 -6.07 -0.10
CA ASP A 3 8.91 -5.38 0.66
C ASP A 3 9.38 -3.93 0.84
N ALA A 4 8.61 -2.97 0.36
CA ALA A 4 9.08 -1.59 0.27
C ALA A 4 7.96 -0.57 0.46
N ASP A 5 8.34 0.58 0.97
CA ASP A 5 7.51 1.75 1.23
C ASP A 5 8.18 2.99 0.62
N ILE A 6 7.41 3.98 0.21
CA ILE A 6 7.91 5.22 -0.37
C ILE A 6 8.02 6.28 0.73
N ALA A 7 9.20 6.89 0.87
CA ALA A 7 9.45 7.90 1.88
C ALA A 7 8.62 9.16 1.62
N GLY A 8 7.73 9.52 2.55
CA GLY A 8 6.93 10.76 2.47
C GLY A 8 6.22 10.93 1.12
N CYS A 9 5.61 9.86 0.58
CA CYS A 9 5.05 9.83 -0.77
C CYS A 9 4.22 11.08 -1.09
N PHE A 10 3.27 11.43 -0.23
CA PHE A 10 2.37 12.56 -0.47
C PHE A 10 3.07 13.92 -0.38
N ASP A 11 4.15 14.02 0.39
CA ASP A 11 4.87 15.26 0.64
C ASP A 11 5.92 15.56 -0.43
N ASN A 12 6.38 14.53 -1.17
CA ASN A 12 7.53 14.62 -2.06
C ASN A 12 7.19 14.47 -3.56
N ILE A 13 5.92 14.23 -3.92
CA ILE A 13 5.52 14.12 -5.34
C ILE A 13 5.92 15.38 -6.10
N ALA A 14 6.79 15.24 -7.10
CA ALA A 14 7.15 16.37 -7.96
C ALA A 14 5.96 16.76 -8.85
N HIS A 15 5.58 18.06 -8.82
CA HIS A 15 4.42 18.58 -9.54
C HIS A 15 4.56 18.44 -11.05
N LYS A 16 5.74 18.72 -11.60
CA LYS A 16 5.96 18.66 -13.06
C LYS A 16 5.74 17.27 -13.65
N PRO A 17 6.38 16.17 -13.16
CA PRO A 17 6.09 14.82 -13.66
C PRO A 17 4.64 14.39 -13.50
N LEU A 18 3.96 14.83 -12.43
CA LEU A 18 2.54 14.57 -12.22
C LEU A 18 1.68 15.25 -13.28
N LEU A 19 1.91 16.53 -13.55
CA LEU A 19 1.20 17.29 -14.59
C LEU A 19 1.49 16.73 -15.99
N ASP A 20 2.73 16.33 -16.27
CA ASP A 20 3.10 15.68 -17.52
C ASP A 20 2.31 14.37 -17.73
N LYS A 21 2.13 13.57 -16.68
CA LYS A 21 1.29 12.35 -16.72
C LYS A 21 -0.21 12.63 -16.90
N LEU A 22 -0.72 13.72 -16.37
CA LEU A 22 -2.09 14.15 -16.58
C LEU A 22 -2.32 14.60 -18.04
N GLY A 23 -1.30 15.08 -18.72
CA GLY A 23 -1.29 15.40 -20.15
C GLY A 23 -2.40 16.34 -20.56
N LYS A 24 -3.35 15.85 -21.39
CA LYS A 24 -4.48 16.64 -21.94
C LYS A 24 -5.73 16.64 -21.05
N PHE A 25 -5.59 16.38 -19.76
CA PHE A 25 -6.75 16.42 -18.85
C PHE A 25 -7.41 17.80 -18.85
N PRO A 26 -8.74 17.91 -19.10
CA PRO A 26 -9.39 19.22 -19.29
C PRO A 26 -9.22 20.20 -18.13
N ALA A 27 -9.16 19.71 -16.89
CA ALA A 27 -9.00 20.52 -15.68
C ALA A 27 -7.55 20.60 -15.17
N ILE A 28 -6.54 20.37 -16.02
CA ILE A 28 -5.12 20.34 -15.62
C ILE A 28 -4.67 21.63 -14.95
N LYS A 29 -5.13 22.80 -15.43
CA LYS A 29 -4.82 24.10 -14.82
C LYS A 29 -5.34 24.20 -13.38
N LEU A 30 -6.55 23.71 -13.14
CA LEU A 30 -7.15 23.69 -11.81
C LEU A 30 -6.35 22.76 -10.86
N VAL A 31 -5.90 21.60 -11.35
CA VAL A 31 -5.03 20.71 -10.57
C VAL A 31 -3.70 21.38 -10.24
N GLU A 32 -3.10 22.09 -11.20
CA GLU A 32 -1.88 22.85 -10.98
C GLU A 32 -2.06 23.96 -9.93
N GLU A 33 -3.16 24.69 -9.98
CA GLU A 33 -3.52 25.70 -8.98
C GLU A 33 -3.68 25.07 -7.58
N TRP A 34 -4.35 23.94 -7.48
CA TRP A 34 -4.49 23.22 -6.20
C TRP A 34 -3.15 22.75 -5.63
N LEU A 35 -2.24 22.25 -6.49
CA LEU A 35 -0.92 21.81 -6.06
C LEU A 35 -0.07 22.98 -5.53
N LYS A 36 -0.26 24.19 -6.10
CA LYS A 36 0.45 25.40 -5.72
C LYS A 36 -0.26 26.25 -4.65
N ALA A 37 -1.48 25.84 -4.23
CA ALA A 37 -2.30 26.65 -3.33
C ALA A 37 -1.68 26.90 -1.94
N GLY A 38 -0.63 26.16 -1.57
CA GLY A 38 -0.01 26.26 -0.26
C GLY A 38 -0.89 25.73 0.88
N TYR A 39 -0.46 25.96 2.10
CA TYR A 39 -1.22 25.61 3.30
C TYR A 39 -0.93 26.60 4.43
N ILE A 40 -1.88 26.72 5.37
CA ILE A 40 -1.70 27.53 6.57
C ILE A 40 -1.40 26.59 7.74
N HIS A 41 -0.25 26.81 8.38
CA HIS A 41 0.12 26.12 9.61
C HIS A 41 0.42 27.14 10.72
N GLN A 42 -0.25 27.00 11.87
CA GLN A 42 -0.12 27.92 13.00
C GLN A 42 -0.30 29.40 12.64
N GLY A 43 -1.19 29.70 11.68
CA GLY A 43 -1.46 31.08 11.21
C GLY A 43 -0.43 31.64 10.22
N VAL A 44 0.58 30.86 9.83
CA VAL A 44 1.58 31.23 8.82
C VAL A 44 1.28 30.50 7.50
N PHE A 45 1.31 31.24 6.39
CA PHE A 45 1.16 30.66 5.07
C PHE A 45 2.49 30.03 4.61
N HIS A 46 2.41 28.85 4.01
CA HIS A 46 3.53 28.12 3.43
C HIS A 46 3.21 27.77 1.99
N ASP A 47 4.12 28.10 1.09
CA ASP A 47 4.06 27.70 -0.31
C ASP A 47 4.31 26.19 -0.45
N THR A 48 3.69 25.57 -1.48
CA THR A 48 3.88 24.15 -1.78
C THR A 48 4.65 24.01 -3.09
N GLU A 49 5.93 23.62 -3.02
CA GLU A 49 6.77 23.38 -4.20
C GLU A 49 6.72 21.93 -4.69
N ALA A 50 6.41 21.00 -3.79
CA ALA A 50 6.23 19.57 -4.05
C ALA A 50 5.13 18.98 -3.17
N GLY A 51 4.72 17.76 -3.49
CA GLY A 51 3.72 17.02 -2.73
C GLY A 51 2.28 17.35 -3.10
N THR A 52 1.38 16.70 -2.39
CA THR A 52 -0.07 16.92 -2.45
C THR A 52 -0.58 17.14 -1.04
N PRO A 53 -1.58 18.02 -0.80
CA PRO A 53 -2.09 18.28 0.53
C PRO A 53 -2.47 17.00 1.26
N GLN A 54 -1.86 16.74 2.43
CA GLN A 54 -2.21 15.59 3.27
C GLN A 54 -3.67 15.71 3.72
N GLY A 55 -4.45 14.63 3.52
CA GLY A 55 -5.88 14.62 3.82
C GLY A 55 -6.76 15.24 2.72
N GLY A 56 -6.19 15.72 1.61
CA GLY A 56 -6.94 16.14 0.43
C GLY A 56 -7.67 14.97 -0.22
N ILE A 57 -8.94 15.17 -0.60
CA ILE A 57 -9.79 14.13 -1.21
C ILE A 57 -9.15 13.57 -2.51
N ILE A 58 -8.46 14.41 -3.27
CA ILE A 58 -7.85 14.04 -4.56
C ILE A 58 -6.44 13.46 -4.44
N SER A 59 -5.75 13.67 -3.32
CA SER A 59 -4.35 13.27 -3.14
C SER A 59 -4.10 11.78 -3.38
N PRO A 60 -4.94 10.84 -2.93
CA PRO A 60 -4.76 9.41 -3.23
C PRO A 60 -4.88 9.10 -4.73
N LEU A 61 -5.72 9.83 -5.47
CA LEU A 61 -5.83 9.68 -6.92
C LEU A 61 -4.56 10.17 -7.61
N LEU A 62 -4.05 11.34 -7.24
CA LEU A 62 -2.82 11.91 -7.80
C LEU A 62 -1.60 11.02 -7.51
N ALA A 63 -1.49 10.48 -6.30
CA ALA A 63 -0.47 9.49 -5.94
C ALA A 63 -0.57 8.22 -6.82
N ASN A 64 -1.77 7.70 -7.06
CA ASN A 64 -1.95 6.57 -7.96
C ASN A 64 -1.58 6.87 -9.41
N ILE A 65 -1.87 8.09 -9.89
CA ILE A 65 -1.48 8.52 -11.25
C ILE A 65 0.04 8.61 -11.38
N ILE A 66 0.73 9.23 -10.42
CA ILE A 66 2.19 9.36 -10.48
C ILE A 66 2.88 8.01 -10.37
N LEU A 67 2.37 7.10 -9.55
CA LEU A 67 2.92 5.74 -9.36
C LEU A 67 2.51 4.74 -10.45
N HIS A 68 1.64 5.13 -11.39
CA HIS A 68 1.31 4.30 -12.55
C HIS A 68 2.53 4.17 -13.48
N GLY A 69 2.77 2.96 -13.99
CA GLY A 69 3.93 2.65 -14.84
C GLY A 69 5.08 1.96 -14.10
N MET A 70 4.99 1.77 -12.77
CA MET A 70 5.98 1.01 -12.01
C MET A 70 6.09 -0.46 -12.47
N GLU A 71 4.97 -1.08 -12.87
CA GLU A 71 4.95 -2.44 -13.44
C GLU A 71 5.71 -2.52 -14.76
N GLU A 72 5.52 -1.52 -15.63
CA GLU A 72 6.23 -1.42 -16.91
C GLU A 72 7.74 -1.23 -16.71
N ALA A 73 8.13 -0.38 -15.74
CA ALA A 73 9.53 -0.18 -15.37
C ALA A 73 10.19 -1.49 -14.89
N LEU A 74 9.46 -2.32 -14.14
CA LEU A 74 9.92 -3.66 -13.72
C LEU A 74 9.93 -4.69 -14.85
N GLY A 75 9.48 -4.34 -16.05
CA GLY A 75 9.38 -5.23 -17.20
C GLY A 75 8.25 -6.25 -17.08
N ILE A 76 7.26 -6.02 -16.22
CA ILE A 76 6.11 -6.93 -16.03
C ILE A 76 5.20 -6.84 -17.25
N LYS A 77 4.85 -7.99 -17.81
CA LYS A 77 3.99 -8.09 -18.99
C LYS A 77 2.83 -9.05 -18.74
N TYR A 78 1.66 -8.67 -19.24
CA TYR A 78 0.46 -9.48 -19.14
C TYR A 78 -0.02 -9.94 -20.53
N LYS A 79 -0.54 -11.15 -20.60
CA LYS A 79 -1.16 -11.72 -21.78
C LYS A 79 -2.60 -12.08 -21.50
N TRP A 80 -3.50 -11.70 -22.40
CA TRP A 80 -4.91 -12.08 -22.30
C TRP A 80 -5.11 -13.53 -22.72
N ASN A 81 -5.69 -14.33 -21.83
CA ASN A 81 -6.07 -15.71 -22.10
C ASN A 81 -7.60 -15.81 -22.23
N LYS A 82 -8.09 -16.25 -23.41
CA LYS A 82 -9.51 -16.55 -23.59
C LYS A 82 -9.91 -17.76 -22.76
N SER A 83 -11.01 -17.67 -22.03
CA SER A 83 -11.60 -18.85 -21.39
C SER A 83 -12.18 -19.80 -22.43
N SER A 84 -11.95 -21.10 -22.27
CA SER A 84 -12.62 -22.15 -23.05
C SER A 84 -14.10 -22.30 -22.71
N ARG A 85 -14.55 -21.72 -21.58
CA ARG A 85 -15.96 -21.73 -21.14
C ARG A 85 -16.69 -20.52 -21.74
N LYS A 86 -17.72 -20.75 -22.55
CA LYS A 86 -18.50 -19.72 -23.27
C LYS A 86 -19.06 -18.58 -22.41
N LYS A 87 -19.16 -18.73 -21.10
CA LYS A 87 -19.73 -17.72 -20.14
C LYS A 87 -18.69 -16.93 -19.35
N SER A 88 -17.40 -17.28 -19.38
CA SER A 88 -16.34 -16.54 -18.67
C SER A 88 -15.40 -15.93 -19.70
N GLY A 89 -15.39 -14.60 -19.84
CA GLY A 89 -14.74 -13.86 -20.92
C GLY A 89 -13.24 -14.14 -21.11
N GLY A 90 -12.48 -14.41 -20.08
CA GLY A 90 -11.04 -14.61 -20.07
C GLY A 90 -10.36 -13.92 -18.88
N TRP A 91 -9.05 -14.01 -18.80
CA TRP A 91 -8.26 -13.38 -17.74
C TRP A 91 -6.88 -12.93 -18.23
N TRP A 92 -6.34 -11.91 -17.61
CA TRP A 92 -4.97 -11.49 -17.80
C TRP A 92 -4.03 -12.40 -17.01
N ASN A 93 -2.99 -12.90 -17.65
CA ASN A 93 -1.96 -13.71 -17.02
C ASN A 93 -0.61 -13.00 -17.11
N ASN A 94 0.08 -12.87 -16.00
CA ASN A 94 1.46 -12.40 -15.97
C ASN A 94 2.34 -13.47 -16.63
N ILE A 95 3.12 -13.05 -17.64
CA ILE A 95 4.02 -13.93 -18.40
C ILE A 95 5.50 -13.70 -18.05
N THR A 96 5.75 -12.97 -16.97
CA THR A 96 7.10 -12.66 -16.48
C THR A 96 7.32 -13.26 -15.09
N ASN A 97 8.57 -13.27 -14.65
CA ASN A 97 8.98 -13.85 -13.36
C ASN A 97 8.84 -12.89 -12.18
N ARG A 98 8.46 -11.63 -12.44
CA ARG A 98 8.21 -10.62 -11.42
C ARG A 98 6.73 -10.33 -11.30
N SER A 99 6.26 -10.05 -10.08
CA SER A 99 4.89 -9.59 -9.82
C SER A 99 4.92 -8.43 -8.84
N LEU A 100 4.31 -7.31 -9.21
CA LEU A 100 4.11 -6.15 -8.34
C LEU A 100 2.71 -6.21 -7.73
N ILE A 101 2.63 -6.03 -6.42
CA ILE A 101 1.38 -5.86 -5.67
C ILE A 101 1.51 -4.54 -4.94
N ARG A 102 0.69 -3.55 -5.31
CA ARG A 102 0.75 -2.19 -4.76
C ARG A 102 -0.59 -1.76 -4.21
N TYR A 103 -0.57 -1.11 -3.07
CA TYR A 103 -1.69 -0.41 -2.48
C TYR A 103 -1.23 0.97 -1.99
N ALA A 104 -1.60 2.00 -2.73
CA ALA A 104 -1.08 3.37 -2.58
C ALA A 104 0.46 3.38 -2.66
N ASP A 105 1.14 3.79 -1.61
CA ASP A 105 2.59 3.85 -1.43
C ASP A 105 3.22 2.54 -0.90
N ASP A 106 2.44 1.69 -0.26
CA ASP A 106 2.88 0.35 0.16
C ASP A 106 2.94 -0.61 -1.04
N PHE A 107 4.05 -1.32 -1.24
CA PHE A 107 4.12 -2.31 -2.30
C PHE A 107 5.09 -3.46 -2.02
N VAL A 108 4.83 -4.58 -2.70
CA VAL A 108 5.65 -5.79 -2.64
C VAL A 108 5.97 -6.25 -4.05
N VAL A 109 7.25 -6.57 -4.31
CA VAL A 109 7.67 -7.23 -5.56
C VAL A 109 8.06 -8.66 -5.27
N LEU A 110 7.33 -9.59 -5.85
CA LEU A 110 7.67 -11.01 -5.83
C LEU A 110 8.65 -11.29 -6.96
N THR A 111 9.74 -11.99 -6.66
CA THR A 111 10.83 -12.33 -7.56
C THR A 111 11.23 -13.79 -7.36
N GLU A 112 11.93 -14.38 -8.33
CA GLU A 112 12.39 -15.76 -8.23
C GLU A 112 13.62 -15.93 -7.36
N SER A 113 14.54 -14.94 -7.34
CA SER A 113 15.78 -14.99 -6.58
C SER A 113 16.00 -13.72 -5.75
N LYS A 114 16.99 -13.74 -4.87
CA LYS A 114 17.42 -12.58 -4.08
C LYS A 114 18.09 -11.54 -4.99
N GLU A 115 18.91 -11.99 -5.91
CA GLU A 115 19.62 -11.15 -6.89
C GLU A 115 18.62 -10.38 -7.74
N ASP A 116 17.54 -11.04 -8.19
CA ASP A 116 16.46 -10.40 -8.94
C ASP A 116 15.68 -9.37 -8.08
N ALA A 117 15.56 -9.59 -6.78
CA ALA A 117 14.97 -8.61 -5.86
C ALA A 117 15.86 -7.37 -5.70
N GLU A 118 17.19 -7.52 -5.66
CA GLU A 118 18.14 -6.40 -5.63
C GLU A 118 18.06 -5.58 -6.94
N VAL A 119 18.01 -6.26 -8.09
CA VAL A 119 17.82 -5.59 -9.39
C VAL A 119 16.48 -4.85 -9.42
N ALA A 120 15.41 -5.46 -8.94
CA ALA A 120 14.09 -4.83 -8.88
C ALA A 120 14.11 -3.58 -7.97
N LYS A 121 14.81 -3.63 -6.83
CA LYS A 121 15.00 -2.47 -5.94
C LYS A 121 15.69 -1.32 -6.67
N THR A 122 16.78 -1.59 -7.39
CA THR A 122 17.51 -0.57 -8.17
C THR A 122 16.62 0.06 -9.23
N ILE A 123 15.92 -0.76 -10.03
CA ILE A 123 15.00 -0.27 -11.08
C ILE A 123 13.92 0.65 -10.50
N ILE A 124 13.31 0.25 -9.37
CA ILE A 124 12.27 1.06 -8.71
C ILE A 124 12.86 2.35 -8.16
N SER A 125 14.03 2.31 -7.52
CA SER A 125 14.69 3.50 -6.99
C SER A 125 14.98 4.52 -8.10
N GLU A 126 15.54 4.07 -9.22
CA GLU A 126 15.79 4.92 -10.40
C GLU A 126 14.49 5.45 -11.03
N TRP A 127 13.44 4.64 -11.02
CA TRP A 127 12.15 5.06 -11.56
C TRP A 127 11.47 6.10 -10.66
N LEU A 128 11.48 5.89 -9.34
CA LEU A 128 10.92 6.82 -8.35
C LEU A 128 11.64 8.17 -8.37
N SER A 129 12.97 8.18 -8.52
CA SER A 129 13.75 9.43 -8.58
C SER A 129 13.31 10.36 -9.72
N LYS A 130 12.83 9.81 -10.85
CA LYS A 130 12.30 10.58 -11.98
C LYS A 130 11.01 11.33 -11.66
N VAL A 131 10.31 10.92 -10.64
CA VAL A 131 9.04 11.52 -10.18
C VAL A 131 9.18 12.24 -8.84
N GLY A 132 10.43 12.42 -8.37
CA GLY A 132 10.75 13.12 -7.14
C GLY A 132 10.54 12.31 -5.87
N LEU A 133 10.43 10.98 -5.99
CA LEU A 133 10.19 10.08 -4.88
C LEU A 133 11.38 9.17 -4.61
N GLU A 134 11.48 8.70 -3.38
CA GLU A 134 12.53 7.80 -2.91
C GLU A 134 11.96 6.63 -2.11
N LEU A 135 12.68 5.50 -2.12
CA LEU A 135 12.37 4.38 -1.23
C LEU A 135 12.74 4.73 0.21
N SER A 136 11.89 4.35 1.15
CA SER A 136 12.23 4.37 2.57
C SER A 136 13.27 3.28 2.86
N GLU A 137 14.54 3.64 3.10
CA GLU A 137 15.59 2.68 3.42
C GLU A 137 15.27 1.88 4.68
N GLU A 138 14.70 2.52 5.68
CA GLU A 138 14.33 1.90 6.97
C GLU A 138 13.26 0.82 6.81
N LYS A 139 12.31 1.03 5.90
CA LYS A 139 11.17 0.13 5.70
C LYS A 139 11.36 -0.84 4.53
N THR A 140 12.35 -0.60 3.67
CA THR A 140 12.62 -1.46 2.50
C THR A 140 13.44 -2.68 2.89
N LYS A 141 12.88 -3.87 2.67
CA LYS A 141 13.51 -5.14 3.05
C LYS A 141 13.43 -6.17 1.93
N ILE A 142 14.54 -6.89 1.73
CA ILE A 142 14.57 -8.08 0.88
C ILE A 142 14.58 -9.29 1.79
N SER A 143 13.55 -10.13 1.68
CA SER A 143 13.39 -11.31 2.50
C SER A 143 12.93 -12.52 1.69
N HIS A 144 13.09 -13.72 2.23
CA HIS A 144 12.58 -14.95 1.64
C HIS A 144 11.15 -15.22 2.11
N LEU A 145 10.29 -15.76 1.25
CA LEU A 145 8.89 -16.02 1.58
C LEU A 145 8.68 -17.00 2.76
N THR A 146 9.70 -17.79 3.12
CA THR A 146 9.66 -18.67 4.29
C THR A 146 9.89 -17.91 5.62
N GLU A 147 10.48 -16.73 5.58
CA GLU A 147 10.59 -15.83 6.73
C GLU A 147 9.27 -15.13 6.99
N GLY A 148 8.53 -14.83 5.90
CA GLY A 148 7.25 -14.14 5.92
C GLY A 148 7.42 -12.62 5.91
N PHE A 149 6.33 -11.94 5.55
CA PHE A 149 6.24 -10.48 5.54
C PHE A 149 4.83 -10.03 5.92
N ASP A 150 4.74 -8.81 6.41
CA ASP A 150 3.48 -8.17 6.77
C ASP A 150 3.10 -7.17 5.68
N PHE A 151 1.90 -7.32 5.11
CA PHE A 151 1.36 -6.40 4.11
C PHE A 151 -0.11 -6.11 4.40
N LEU A 152 -0.49 -4.84 4.45
CA LEU A 152 -1.86 -4.37 4.74
C LEU A 152 -2.48 -5.00 5.99
N GLY A 153 -1.66 -5.21 7.02
CA GLY A 153 -2.12 -5.79 8.29
C GLY A 153 -2.23 -7.31 8.32
N TRP A 154 -1.79 -7.99 7.26
CA TRP A 154 -1.75 -9.44 7.16
C TRP A 154 -0.31 -9.92 7.04
N ASN A 155 -0.01 -11.07 7.69
CA ASN A 155 1.25 -11.77 7.57
C ASN A 155 1.12 -12.89 6.54
N PHE A 156 1.98 -12.85 5.52
CA PHE A 156 2.09 -13.86 4.47
C PHE A 156 3.34 -14.67 4.68
N ARG A 157 3.22 -15.99 4.77
CA ARG A 157 4.38 -16.86 4.98
C ARG A 157 4.22 -18.20 4.31
N LYS A 158 5.31 -18.70 3.68
CA LYS A 158 5.40 -20.02 3.08
C LYS A 158 5.93 -21.05 4.10
N TYR A 159 5.25 -22.18 4.18
CA TYR A 159 5.61 -23.28 5.08
C TYR A 159 5.79 -24.57 4.28
N LYS A 160 6.65 -25.48 4.76
CA LYS A 160 6.74 -26.84 4.23
C LYS A 160 5.42 -27.58 4.50
N SER A 161 4.95 -28.37 3.52
CA SER A 161 3.73 -29.15 3.63
C SER A 161 3.89 -30.49 2.93
N SER A 162 3.68 -31.57 3.67
CA SER A 162 3.68 -32.93 3.12
C SER A 162 2.44 -33.28 2.32
N THR A 163 1.35 -32.52 2.50
CA THR A 163 0.05 -32.79 1.84
C THR A 163 -0.09 -32.13 0.47
N ARG A 164 0.78 -31.17 0.13
CA ARG A 164 0.73 -30.46 -1.15
C ARG A 164 1.76 -31.01 -2.14
N LYS A 165 1.37 -31.20 -3.39
CA LYS A 165 2.28 -31.64 -4.47
C LYS A 165 3.50 -30.74 -4.64
N SER A 166 3.37 -29.44 -4.38
CA SER A 166 4.47 -28.46 -4.42
C SER A 166 5.41 -28.54 -3.21
N GLY A 167 5.12 -29.38 -2.20
CA GLY A 167 5.86 -29.42 -0.92
C GLY A 167 5.72 -28.17 -0.05
N MET A 168 4.94 -27.17 -0.47
CA MET A 168 4.83 -25.87 0.19
C MET A 168 3.37 -25.40 0.26
N ILE A 169 3.03 -24.65 1.33
CA ILE A 169 1.74 -23.98 1.50
C ILE A 169 1.98 -22.53 1.94
N THR A 170 1.23 -21.61 1.37
CA THR A 170 1.21 -20.20 1.85
C THR A 170 0.07 -20.04 2.84
N LEU A 171 0.38 -19.56 4.03
CA LEU A 171 -0.61 -19.19 5.04
C LEU A 171 -0.68 -17.67 5.15
N ILE A 172 -1.92 -17.16 5.26
CA ILE A 172 -2.23 -15.75 5.47
C ILE A 172 -2.86 -15.65 6.85
N LYS A 173 -2.27 -14.84 7.73
CA LYS A 173 -2.73 -14.65 9.12
C LYS A 173 -2.73 -13.15 9.44
N PRO A 174 -3.58 -12.66 10.36
CA PRO A 174 -3.44 -11.28 10.84
C PRO A 174 -2.03 -11.04 11.38
N SER A 175 -1.44 -9.89 11.03
CA SER A 175 -0.09 -9.50 11.48
C SER A 175 -0.03 -9.41 13.01
N GLY A 176 1.17 -9.47 13.58
CA GLY A 176 1.38 -9.36 15.03
C GLY A 176 0.84 -8.03 15.59
N LYS A 177 0.98 -6.94 14.82
CA LYS A 177 0.47 -5.60 15.15
C LYS A 177 -1.06 -5.60 15.20
N ASN A 178 -1.72 -6.12 14.18
CA ASN A 178 -3.19 -6.19 14.11
C ASN A 178 -3.79 -7.10 15.18
N LYS A 179 -3.14 -8.22 15.53
CA LYS A 179 -3.58 -9.07 16.65
C LYS A 179 -3.57 -8.33 17.97
N LYS A 180 -2.54 -7.51 18.24
CA LYS A 180 -2.45 -6.71 19.46
C LYS A 180 -3.57 -5.66 19.50
N THR A 181 -3.79 -4.93 18.41
CA THR A 181 -4.83 -3.90 18.30
C THR A 181 -6.23 -4.50 18.48
N SER A 182 -6.54 -5.62 17.82
CA SER A 182 -7.83 -6.31 17.98
C SER A 182 -8.06 -6.82 19.39
N LYS A 183 -7.03 -7.37 20.05
CA LYS A 183 -7.13 -7.79 21.47
C LYS A 183 -7.34 -6.60 22.40
N MET A 184 -6.71 -5.46 22.16
CA MET A 184 -6.92 -4.23 22.93
C MET A 184 -8.36 -3.70 22.75
N ALA A 185 -8.85 -3.64 21.51
CA ALA A 185 -10.22 -3.22 21.21
C ALA A 185 -11.26 -4.10 21.90
N LEU A 186 -11.10 -5.43 21.85
CA LEU A 186 -11.97 -6.39 22.55
C LEU A 186 -11.92 -6.22 24.07
N LYS A 187 -10.74 -6.01 24.66
CA LYS A 187 -10.61 -5.75 26.10
C LYS A 187 -11.28 -4.44 26.52
N ASN A 188 -11.14 -3.39 25.72
CA ASN A 188 -11.76 -2.09 25.98
C ASN A 188 -13.30 -2.19 25.87
N SER A 189 -13.82 -2.85 24.83
CA SER A 189 -15.26 -3.11 24.67
C SER A 189 -15.84 -3.90 25.84
N SER A 190 -15.14 -4.94 26.32
CA SER A 190 -15.58 -5.71 27.49
C SER A 190 -15.54 -4.92 28.81
N ARG A 191 -14.58 -3.98 28.96
CA ARG A 191 -14.52 -3.07 30.12
C ARG A 191 -15.67 -2.07 30.10
N VAL A 192 -15.98 -1.47 28.96
CA VAL A 192 -17.08 -0.53 28.78
C VAL A 192 -18.42 -1.22 29.06
N SER A 193 -18.67 -2.41 28.51
CA SER A 193 -19.90 -3.16 28.77
C SER A 193 -20.03 -3.62 30.22
N LYS A 194 -18.93 -3.82 30.95
CA LYS A 194 -18.93 -4.13 32.36
C LYS A 194 -19.21 -2.90 33.22
N ALA A 195 -18.67 -1.73 32.85
CA ALA A 195 -18.94 -0.47 33.52
C ALA A 195 -20.42 -0.05 33.38
N LEU A 196 -20.99 -0.17 32.17
CA LEU A 196 -22.41 0.13 31.93
C LEU A 196 -23.34 -0.77 32.76
N ARG A 197 -23.06 -2.07 32.88
CA ARG A 197 -23.83 -2.98 33.74
C ARG A 197 -23.73 -2.63 35.23
N HIS A 198 -22.60 -2.13 35.70
CA HIS A 198 -22.46 -1.66 37.08
C HIS A 198 -23.26 -0.38 37.36
N GLN A 199 -23.39 0.50 36.39
CA GLN A 199 -24.19 1.72 36.49
C GLN A 199 -25.69 1.41 36.57
N GLU A 200 -26.20 0.51 35.72
CA GLU A 200 -27.60 0.04 35.76
C GLU A 200 -27.96 -0.61 37.12
N TRP A 201 -27.03 -1.35 37.75
CA TRP A 201 -27.24 -1.95 39.06
C TRP A 201 -27.26 -0.92 40.20
N SER A 202 -26.48 0.16 40.13
CA SER A 202 -26.47 1.22 41.16
C SER A 202 -27.74 2.08 41.10
N GLU A 203 -28.28 2.33 39.92
CA GLU A 203 -29.55 3.08 39.74
C GLU A 203 -30.79 2.30 40.17
N THR A 204 -30.79 0.99 39.97
CA THR A 204 -31.91 0.13 40.40
C THR A 204 -31.91 -0.20 41.89
N SER A 205 -30.78 -0.03 42.60
CA SER A 205 -30.68 -0.24 44.04
C SER A 205 -31.01 1.00 44.88
N THR A 206 -31.09 2.19 44.26
CA THR A 206 -31.43 3.47 44.93
C THR A 206 -32.95 3.78 44.90
N LEU A 207 -33.75 2.91 44.23
CA LEU A 207 -35.22 3.07 44.11
C LEU A 207 -36.01 2.05 44.95
N LYS A 208 -35.43 1.54 46.06
CA LYS A 208 -36.14 0.74 47.06
C LYS A 208 -36.16 1.39 48.43
#